data_cb901298f8ef47f4a6a7086a0e3222a5
#
_entry.id   cb901298f8ef47f4a6a7086a0e3222a5
#
_cell.length_a   1.000
_cell.length_b   1.000
_cell.length_c   1.000
_cell.angle_alpha   90.00
_cell.angle_beta   90.00
_cell.angle_gamma   90.00
#
_symmetry.space_group_name_H-M   'P 1'
#
loop_
_entity.id
_entity.type
_entity.pdbx_description
1 polymer ?
#
loop_
_entity_poly.entity_id
_entity_poly.type
_entity_poly.pdbx_seq_one_letter_code
_entity_poly.pdbx_strand_id
1 'polypeptide(L)'
;MTSPQAPQPTTIDRLAQHVGREVELSGWLANRRSSGKIHFLLVRDGTGTVQAVMSRGDVPAEAFEAADHLPQESSLTLAGTVRADPRAPGGVEVTVRSLCVVHQAEPYPITPKEHGVEFLMDHRHLWIRSRRQHAILRVRAEVIRAMTDYLDGHGYLRVDAPILTPAAVEGTTTLFATAYFDLGPAYLTQSGQLYNEAAAMAFGRVYCFGPTFRAEKSKTRRHLTEFWMLEPEAAFLDLDGYMALAEDFVASVVGRVLERCRVELRALGRDPAPLERVAAPFPRISYDEALRLLAERGKVVAWGDDLGGDEETVISAAFDRPVFVHRYPARCKAFYMQPDPARPEVVLGADLLAPEGYGEI
;
A
#
# COMPACT_ATOMS: atom_id res chain seq x y z
N MET A 1 -48.63 18.88 7.79
CA MET A 1 -47.43 18.75 8.62
C MET A 1 -46.78 17.45 8.25
N THR A 2 -45.70 17.49 7.48
CA THR A 2 -44.91 16.29 7.14
C THR A 2 -44.27 15.78 8.44
N SER A 3 -44.54 14.52 8.79
CA SER A 3 -43.88 13.84 9.91
C SER A 3 -42.38 14.03 9.75
N PRO A 4 -41.62 14.30 10.85
CA PRO A 4 -40.17 14.39 10.77
C PRO A 4 -39.65 13.05 10.24
N GLN A 5 -38.97 13.11 9.11
CA GLN A 5 -38.35 11.94 8.50
C GLN A 5 -37.25 11.45 9.44
N ALA A 6 -37.23 10.16 9.77
CA ALA A 6 -36.17 9.60 10.63
C ALA A 6 -34.78 9.92 10.05
N PRO A 7 -33.77 10.18 10.91
CA PRO A 7 -32.40 10.45 10.45
C PRO A 7 -31.94 9.33 9.53
N GLN A 8 -31.32 9.70 8.41
CA GLN A 8 -30.88 8.73 7.41
C GLN A 8 -29.51 8.18 7.80
N PRO A 9 -29.34 6.86 8.00
CA PRO A 9 -28.03 6.25 8.20
C PRO A 9 -27.10 6.54 7.02
N THR A 10 -25.88 6.99 7.30
CA THR A 10 -24.89 7.32 6.27
C THR A 10 -23.46 7.11 6.80
N THR A 11 -22.46 7.26 5.92
CA THR A 11 -21.05 7.22 6.23
C THR A 11 -20.40 8.60 6.05
N ILE A 12 -19.24 8.81 6.69
CA ILE A 12 -18.58 10.12 6.73
C ILE A 12 -18.18 10.60 5.34
N ASP A 13 -17.75 9.72 4.45
CA ASP A 13 -17.37 10.05 3.07
C ASP A 13 -18.56 10.56 2.21
N ARG A 14 -19.79 10.30 2.63
CA ARG A 14 -21.02 10.72 1.93
C ARG A 14 -21.67 11.97 2.51
N LEU A 15 -21.18 12.49 3.62
CA LEU A 15 -21.80 13.62 4.32
C LEU A 15 -21.98 14.86 3.44
N ALA A 16 -21.05 15.15 2.55
CA ALA A 16 -21.16 16.30 1.63
C ALA A 16 -22.41 16.26 0.75
N GLN A 17 -22.99 15.06 0.50
CA GLN A 17 -24.24 14.87 -0.26
C GLN A 17 -25.50 15.13 0.59
N HIS A 18 -25.33 15.26 1.91
CA HIS A 18 -26.42 15.43 2.87
C HIS A 18 -26.46 16.80 3.54
N VAL A 19 -25.78 17.80 2.99
CA VAL A 19 -25.79 19.17 3.55
C VAL A 19 -27.23 19.68 3.69
N GLY A 20 -27.59 20.17 4.89
CA GLY A 20 -28.93 20.62 5.25
C GLY A 20 -29.89 19.51 5.67
N ARG A 21 -29.47 18.24 5.65
CA ARG A 21 -30.31 17.10 6.03
C ARG A 21 -29.92 16.53 7.39
N GLU A 22 -30.85 15.86 8.04
CA GLU A 22 -30.58 15.05 9.22
C GLU A 22 -30.04 13.68 8.83
N VAL A 23 -28.94 13.28 9.50
CA VAL A 23 -28.27 12.01 9.28
C VAL A 23 -28.01 11.31 10.62
N GLU A 24 -27.83 9.98 10.54
CA GLU A 24 -27.32 9.17 11.63
C GLU A 24 -25.94 8.61 11.26
N LEU A 25 -25.00 8.73 12.17
CA LEU A 25 -23.63 8.22 12.05
C LEU A 25 -23.30 7.29 13.22
N SER A 26 -22.71 6.16 12.91
CA SER A 26 -22.07 5.27 13.90
C SER A 26 -20.56 5.31 13.72
N GLY A 27 -19.83 5.36 14.83
CA GLY A 27 -18.37 5.45 14.78
C GLY A 27 -17.71 5.45 16.13
N TRP A 28 -16.45 5.86 16.15
CA TRP A 28 -15.60 5.94 17.32
C TRP A 28 -15.17 7.40 17.56
N LEU A 29 -15.09 7.78 18.85
CA LEU A 29 -14.57 9.08 19.26
C LEU A 29 -13.05 9.12 19.09
N ALA A 30 -12.56 9.66 18.01
CA ALA A 30 -11.12 9.76 17.74
C ALA A 30 -10.45 10.85 18.61
N ASN A 31 -11.15 11.94 18.91
CA ASN A 31 -10.69 13.01 19.79
C ASN A 31 -11.86 13.87 20.26
N ARG A 32 -11.64 14.60 21.33
CA ARG A 32 -12.62 15.52 21.91
C ARG A 32 -11.95 16.78 22.43
N ARG A 33 -12.62 17.91 22.24
CA ARG A 33 -12.30 19.16 22.92
C ARG A 33 -13.59 19.84 23.40
N SER A 34 -13.53 20.51 24.53
CA SER A 34 -14.66 21.24 25.09
C SER A 34 -14.33 22.74 25.18
N SER A 35 -15.31 23.59 24.95
CA SER A 35 -15.21 25.03 25.11
C SER A 35 -16.53 25.54 25.70
N GLY A 36 -16.58 25.69 27.02
CA GLY A 36 -17.76 26.15 27.77
C GLY A 36 -18.98 25.26 27.56
N LYS A 37 -19.93 25.71 26.76
CA LYS A 37 -21.21 25.03 26.52
C LYS A 37 -21.19 24.19 25.21
N ILE A 38 -20.02 23.95 24.61
CA ILE A 38 -19.89 23.28 23.33
C ILE A 38 -18.84 22.17 23.44
N HIS A 39 -19.16 20.96 22.95
CA HIS A 39 -18.22 19.89 22.68
C HIS A 39 -17.98 19.76 21.18
N PHE A 40 -16.73 19.63 20.82
CA PHE A 40 -16.29 19.29 19.47
C PHE A 40 -15.79 17.85 19.51
N LEU A 41 -16.60 16.94 18.98
CA LEU A 41 -16.31 15.53 18.92
C LEU A 41 -15.73 15.22 17.54
N LEU A 42 -14.49 14.72 17.47
CA LEU A 42 -13.95 14.20 16.23
C LEU A 42 -14.34 12.72 16.14
N VAL A 43 -15.32 12.42 15.30
CA VAL A 43 -15.83 11.07 15.10
C VAL A 43 -15.19 10.46 13.87
N ARG A 44 -14.81 9.21 13.98
CA ARG A 44 -14.24 8.40 12.90
C ARG A 44 -15.16 7.21 12.64
N ASP A 45 -15.42 6.93 11.37
CA ASP A 45 -15.90 5.65 10.89
C ASP A 45 -14.85 4.97 9.99
N GLY A 46 -15.17 3.90 9.30
CA GLY A 46 -14.23 3.24 8.37
C GLY A 46 -13.90 4.06 7.11
N THR A 47 -14.61 5.16 6.85
CA THR A 47 -14.51 5.94 5.61
C THR A 47 -13.78 7.28 5.82
N GLY A 48 -13.78 7.81 7.05
CA GLY A 48 -13.14 9.10 7.31
C GLY A 48 -13.30 9.59 8.73
N THR A 49 -13.11 10.91 8.90
CA THR A 49 -13.32 11.62 10.17
C THR A 49 -14.15 12.88 9.93
N VAL A 50 -15.06 13.18 10.84
CA VAL A 50 -15.89 14.39 10.83
C VAL A 50 -15.89 15.06 12.18
N GLN A 51 -15.98 16.38 12.20
CA GLN A 51 -16.27 17.15 13.41
C GLN A 51 -17.78 17.16 13.67
N ALA A 52 -18.18 16.64 14.83
CA ALA A 52 -19.54 16.74 15.32
C ALA A 52 -19.58 17.79 16.43
N VAL A 53 -20.42 18.83 16.27
CA VAL A 53 -20.55 19.97 17.18
C VAL A 53 -21.78 19.77 18.03
N MET A 54 -21.60 19.67 19.34
CA MET A 54 -22.64 19.38 20.31
C MET A 54 -22.78 20.55 21.28
N SER A 55 -23.88 21.25 21.22
CA SER A 55 -24.18 22.39 22.10
C SER A 55 -25.11 21.95 23.25
N ARG A 56 -24.86 22.42 24.48
CA ARG A 56 -25.60 22.06 25.68
C ARG A 56 -27.12 22.31 25.55
N GLY A 57 -27.54 23.33 24.82
CA GLY A 57 -28.96 23.67 24.62
C GLY A 57 -29.67 22.87 23.51
N ASP A 58 -28.91 22.14 22.68
CA ASP A 58 -29.44 21.44 21.51
C ASP A 58 -29.64 19.93 21.73
N VAL A 59 -29.14 19.42 22.85
CA VAL A 59 -29.17 17.99 23.20
C VAL A 59 -29.64 17.77 24.65
N PRO A 60 -30.11 16.58 25.01
CA PRO A 60 -30.42 16.24 26.42
C PRO A 60 -29.20 16.42 27.33
N ALA A 61 -29.42 16.94 28.55
CA ALA A 61 -28.35 17.22 29.48
C ALA A 61 -27.47 16.00 29.77
N GLU A 62 -28.09 14.82 29.96
CA GLU A 62 -27.38 13.55 30.17
C GLU A 62 -26.44 13.18 29.01
N ALA A 63 -26.87 13.39 27.77
CA ALA A 63 -26.03 13.15 26.59
C ALA A 63 -24.85 14.11 26.51
N PHE A 64 -25.06 15.40 26.91
CA PHE A 64 -23.99 16.38 26.95
C PHE A 64 -22.94 16.03 28.02
N GLU A 65 -23.40 15.65 29.22
CA GLU A 65 -22.52 15.23 30.31
C GLU A 65 -21.77 13.92 29.98
N ALA A 66 -22.44 12.95 29.38
CA ALA A 66 -21.80 11.73 28.90
C ALA A 66 -20.68 12.04 27.91
N ALA A 67 -20.91 12.95 26.96
CA ALA A 67 -19.89 13.35 26.01
C ALA A 67 -18.68 14.04 26.65
N ASP A 68 -18.87 14.74 27.79
CA ASP A 68 -17.79 15.46 28.49
C ASP A 68 -16.74 14.52 29.12
N HIS A 69 -17.11 13.30 29.43
CA HIS A 69 -16.24 12.33 30.08
C HIS A 69 -15.91 11.13 29.19
N LEU A 70 -16.40 11.11 27.95
CA LEU A 70 -16.23 9.98 27.05
C LEU A 70 -14.76 9.79 26.65
N PRO A 71 -14.13 8.65 26.96
CA PRO A 71 -12.76 8.35 26.56
C PRO A 71 -12.60 8.25 25.04
N GLN A 72 -11.37 8.52 24.57
CA GLN A 72 -10.97 8.26 23.18
C GLN A 72 -11.22 6.80 22.81
N GLU A 73 -11.65 6.56 21.57
CA GLU A 73 -12.01 5.24 21.03
C GLU A 73 -13.32 4.63 21.59
N SER A 74 -14.09 5.34 22.41
CA SER A 74 -15.45 4.94 22.73
C SER A 74 -16.31 4.89 21.47
N SER A 75 -17.17 3.89 21.35
CA SER A 75 -18.09 3.75 20.24
C SER A 75 -19.43 4.45 20.52
N LEU A 76 -19.96 5.11 19.51
CA LEU A 76 -21.16 5.93 19.63
C LEU A 76 -21.99 5.94 18.35
N THR A 77 -23.25 6.26 18.50
CA THR A 77 -24.15 6.67 17.43
C THR A 77 -24.62 8.09 17.70
N LEU A 78 -24.59 8.94 16.71
CA LEU A 78 -25.12 10.30 16.80
C LEU A 78 -26.06 10.60 15.64
N ALA A 79 -27.08 11.43 15.91
CA ALA A 79 -27.91 12.00 14.87
C ALA A 79 -27.78 13.52 14.90
N GLY A 80 -27.81 14.14 13.72
CA GLY A 80 -27.69 15.57 13.59
C GLY A 80 -27.77 16.10 12.19
N THR A 81 -27.74 17.41 12.04
CA THR A 81 -27.85 18.10 10.76
C THR A 81 -26.45 18.37 10.19
N VAL A 82 -26.22 17.95 8.94
CA VAL A 82 -24.97 18.21 8.21
C VAL A 82 -24.92 19.68 7.81
N ARG A 83 -23.80 20.33 8.09
CA ARG A 83 -23.52 21.72 7.68
C ARG A 83 -22.25 21.81 6.86
N ALA A 84 -22.24 22.67 5.85
CA ALA A 84 -21.02 23.04 5.16
C ALA A 84 -20.16 23.95 6.06
N ASP A 85 -18.92 23.56 6.32
CA ASP A 85 -17.88 24.41 6.92
C ASP A 85 -16.54 24.13 6.24
N PRO A 86 -16.03 25.07 5.42
CA PRO A 86 -14.74 24.89 4.72
C PRO A 86 -13.53 24.68 5.65
N ARG A 87 -13.65 25.02 6.93
CA ARG A 87 -12.59 24.84 7.93
C ARG A 87 -12.62 23.46 8.58
N ALA A 88 -13.75 22.76 8.48
CA ALA A 88 -13.90 21.42 9.04
C ALA A 88 -13.21 20.36 8.15
N PRO A 89 -12.72 19.24 8.74
CA PRO A 89 -12.22 18.12 7.96
C PRO A 89 -13.28 17.65 6.93
N GLY A 90 -12.89 17.58 5.66
CA GLY A 90 -13.83 17.19 4.59
C GLY A 90 -14.83 18.26 4.15
N GLY A 91 -14.72 19.52 4.66
CA GLY A 91 -15.57 20.63 4.26
C GLY A 91 -16.98 20.62 4.85
N VAL A 92 -17.28 19.70 5.77
CA VAL A 92 -18.57 19.56 6.43
C VAL A 92 -18.41 19.24 7.92
N GLU A 93 -19.43 19.60 8.70
CA GLU A 93 -19.56 19.23 10.11
C GLU A 93 -20.99 18.75 10.39
N VAL A 94 -21.20 18.09 11.53
CA VAL A 94 -22.52 17.64 11.97
C VAL A 94 -22.90 18.39 13.25
N THR A 95 -24.00 19.14 13.21
CA THR A 95 -24.62 19.70 14.42
C THR A 95 -25.43 18.63 15.10
N VAL A 96 -24.96 18.15 16.24
CA VAL A 96 -25.54 17.00 16.99
C VAL A 96 -26.90 17.37 17.59
N ARG A 97 -27.86 16.48 17.43
CA ARG A 97 -29.20 16.53 18.06
C ARG A 97 -29.39 15.43 19.10
N SER A 98 -28.78 14.28 18.85
CA SER A 98 -28.76 13.17 19.83
C SER A 98 -27.43 12.42 19.75
N LEU A 99 -27.05 11.83 20.89
CA LEU A 99 -25.87 11.00 21.02
C LEU A 99 -26.22 9.81 21.92
N CYS A 100 -25.89 8.63 21.46
CA CYS A 100 -25.96 7.38 22.22
C CYS A 100 -24.56 6.78 22.32
N VAL A 101 -24.08 6.56 23.53
CA VAL A 101 -22.83 5.83 23.78
C VAL A 101 -23.13 4.35 23.69
N VAL A 102 -22.53 3.67 22.70
CA VAL A 102 -22.67 2.22 22.51
C VAL A 102 -21.77 1.48 23.49
N HIS A 103 -20.52 1.90 23.61
CA HIS A 103 -19.56 1.36 24.55
C HIS A 103 -18.52 2.41 24.95
N GLN A 104 -18.25 2.50 26.25
CA GLN A 104 -17.20 3.35 26.77
C GLN A 104 -15.87 2.59 26.76
N ALA A 105 -14.88 3.14 26.07
CA ALA A 105 -13.57 2.51 25.98
C ALA A 105 -12.76 2.66 27.27
N GLU A 106 -11.83 1.74 27.47
CA GLU A 106 -10.77 1.90 28.47
C GLU A 106 -9.76 3.00 28.03
N PRO A 107 -8.85 3.44 28.93
CA PRO A 107 -7.85 4.42 28.60
C PRO A 107 -7.02 4.03 27.37
N TYR A 108 -7.03 4.87 26.34
CA TYR A 108 -6.35 4.60 25.09
C TYR A 108 -4.88 5.01 25.18
N PRO A 109 -3.90 4.11 24.92
CA PRO A 109 -2.49 4.39 25.17
C PRO A 109 -1.84 5.34 24.17
N ILE A 110 -2.35 5.42 22.93
CA ILE A 110 -1.83 6.32 21.90
C ILE A 110 -2.52 7.67 22.02
N THR A 111 -1.86 8.60 22.66
CA THR A 111 -2.34 9.98 22.85
C THR A 111 -1.95 10.88 21.68
N PRO A 112 -2.43 12.14 21.59
CA PRO A 112 -2.03 13.10 20.57
C PRO A 112 -0.54 13.52 20.61
N LYS A 113 0.22 13.08 21.61
CA LYS A 113 1.67 13.33 21.70
C LYS A 113 2.42 12.49 20.67
N GLU A 114 3.63 12.92 20.32
CA GLU A 114 4.54 12.13 19.52
C GLU A 114 4.98 10.87 20.30
N HIS A 115 4.96 9.73 19.63
CA HIS A 115 5.36 8.44 20.18
C HIS A 115 6.47 7.82 19.34
N GLY A 116 7.42 7.18 20.00
CA GLY A 116 8.50 6.43 19.33
C GLY A 116 7.96 5.24 18.52
N VAL A 117 8.70 4.87 17.49
CA VAL A 117 8.30 3.78 16.57
C VAL A 117 8.16 2.45 17.31
N GLU A 118 9.03 2.13 18.27
CA GLU A 118 8.98 0.92 19.08
C GLU A 118 7.65 0.81 19.83
N PHE A 119 7.27 1.86 20.58
CA PHE A 119 5.98 1.92 21.27
C PHE A 119 4.80 1.73 20.32
N LEU A 120 4.84 2.38 19.14
CA LEU A 120 3.77 2.26 18.16
C LEU A 120 3.69 0.85 17.55
N MET A 121 4.83 0.18 17.37
CA MET A 121 4.87 -1.20 16.89
C MET A 121 4.33 -2.19 17.91
N ASP A 122 4.58 -2.00 19.21
CA ASP A 122 4.00 -2.80 20.28
C ASP A 122 2.48 -2.63 20.35
N HIS A 123 2.01 -1.44 20.01
CA HIS A 123 0.58 -1.09 19.96
C HIS A 123 0.01 -1.05 18.54
N ARG A 124 0.59 -1.78 17.57
CA ARG A 124 0.22 -1.70 16.15
C ARG A 124 -1.25 -1.99 15.85
N HIS A 125 -1.87 -2.85 16.64
CA HIS A 125 -3.31 -3.15 16.57
C HIS A 125 -4.20 -1.94 16.89
N LEU A 126 -3.68 -0.98 17.65
CA LEU A 126 -4.31 0.31 17.93
C LEU A 126 -3.81 1.39 16.94
N TRP A 127 -2.51 1.39 16.64
CA TRP A 127 -1.91 2.35 15.74
C TRP A 127 -2.53 2.35 14.34
N ILE A 128 -3.02 1.19 13.88
CA ILE A 128 -3.73 1.05 12.61
C ILE A 128 -4.92 2.01 12.46
N ARG A 129 -5.49 2.49 13.57
CA ARG A 129 -6.60 3.45 13.61
C ARG A 129 -6.16 4.89 13.32
N SER A 130 -4.85 5.16 13.32
CA SER A 130 -4.33 6.50 13.04
C SER A 130 -4.59 6.90 11.58
N ARG A 131 -4.77 8.20 11.35
CA ARG A 131 -4.99 8.77 10.02
C ARG A 131 -3.90 8.36 9.03
N ARG A 132 -2.64 8.30 9.48
CA ARG A 132 -1.50 7.91 8.64
C ARG A 132 -1.60 6.45 8.21
N GLN A 133 -1.81 5.53 9.15
CA GLN A 133 -1.91 4.10 8.84
C GLN A 133 -3.14 3.78 8.00
N HIS A 134 -4.26 4.43 8.30
CA HIS A 134 -5.47 4.33 7.48
C HIS A 134 -5.20 4.73 6.02
N ALA A 135 -4.53 5.86 5.79
CA ALA A 135 -4.18 6.30 4.44
C ALA A 135 -3.22 5.31 3.73
N ILE A 136 -2.19 4.82 4.42
CA ILE A 136 -1.26 3.81 3.87
C ILE A 136 -2.03 2.57 3.42
N LEU A 137 -2.91 2.02 4.26
CA LEU A 137 -3.65 0.80 3.95
C LEU A 137 -4.67 1.00 2.82
N ARG A 138 -5.28 2.17 2.71
CA ARG A 138 -6.17 2.50 1.58
C ARG A 138 -5.41 2.56 0.26
N VAL A 139 -4.25 3.24 0.24
CA VAL A 139 -3.37 3.24 -0.95
C VAL A 139 -2.94 1.82 -1.29
N ARG A 140 -2.48 1.03 -0.31
CA ARG A 140 -2.11 -0.37 -0.53
C ARG A 140 -3.25 -1.18 -1.13
N ALA A 141 -4.47 -1.04 -0.61
CA ALA A 141 -5.64 -1.75 -1.13
C ALA A 141 -5.97 -1.35 -2.57
N GLU A 142 -5.80 -0.08 -2.93
CA GLU A 142 -6.02 0.38 -4.30
C GLU A 142 -4.90 -0.09 -5.25
N VAL A 143 -3.64 -0.11 -4.81
CA VAL A 143 -2.52 -0.69 -5.57
C VAL A 143 -2.81 -2.16 -5.90
N ILE A 144 -3.24 -2.96 -4.91
CA ILE A 144 -3.56 -4.38 -5.13
C ILE A 144 -4.68 -4.54 -6.17
N ARG A 145 -5.76 -3.75 -6.07
CA ARG A 145 -6.83 -3.77 -7.07
C ARG A 145 -6.34 -3.35 -8.45
N ALA A 146 -5.53 -2.29 -8.51
CA ALA A 146 -4.98 -1.81 -9.78
C ALA A 146 -4.16 -2.90 -10.48
N MET A 147 -3.31 -3.59 -9.73
CA MET A 147 -2.47 -4.67 -10.24
C MET A 147 -3.30 -5.84 -10.77
N THR A 148 -4.25 -6.33 -9.99
CA THR A 148 -5.10 -7.46 -10.39
C THR A 148 -6.04 -7.12 -11.53
N ASP A 149 -6.71 -5.97 -11.48
CA ASP A 149 -7.62 -5.51 -12.56
C ASP A 149 -6.85 -5.32 -13.89
N TYR A 150 -5.61 -4.82 -13.83
CA TYR A 150 -4.78 -4.69 -15.02
C TYR A 150 -4.48 -6.04 -15.65
N LEU A 151 -3.99 -6.99 -14.87
CA LEU A 151 -3.63 -8.32 -15.38
C LEU A 151 -4.85 -9.09 -15.89
N ASP A 152 -5.95 -9.08 -15.13
CA ASP A 152 -7.22 -9.70 -15.56
C ASP A 152 -7.71 -9.08 -16.87
N GLY A 153 -7.65 -7.75 -17.00
CA GLY A 153 -8.02 -7.02 -18.21
C GLY A 153 -7.12 -7.30 -19.43
N HIS A 154 -5.87 -7.76 -19.21
CA HIS A 154 -4.91 -8.14 -20.24
C HIS A 154 -4.88 -9.65 -20.51
N GLY A 155 -5.87 -10.40 -20.01
CA GLY A 155 -6.04 -11.82 -20.28
C GLY A 155 -5.11 -12.74 -19.49
N TYR A 156 -4.58 -12.28 -18.36
CA TYR A 156 -3.87 -13.14 -17.44
C TYR A 156 -4.87 -13.86 -16.54
N LEU A 157 -4.65 -15.14 -16.32
CA LEU A 157 -5.40 -15.97 -15.36
C LEU A 157 -4.67 -15.98 -14.01
N ARG A 158 -5.37 -15.67 -12.94
CA ARG A 158 -4.81 -15.83 -11.60
C ARG A 158 -4.72 -17.32 -11.23
N VAL A 159 -3.53 -17.77 -10.85
CA VAL A 159 -3.24 -19.12 -10.36
C VAL A 159 -2.49 -19.02 -9.05
N ASP A 160 -3.10 -19.46 -7.95
CA ASP A 160 -2.47 -19.38 -6.65
C ASP A 160 -1.43 -20.50 -6.48
N ALA A 161 -0.20 -20.13 -6.13
CA ALA A 161 0.88 -21.06 -5.85
C ALA A 161 0.82 -21.56 -4.39
N PRO A 162 1.32 -22.77 -4.08
CA PRO A 162 1.37 -23.29 -2.71
C PRO A 162 2.36 -22.52 -1.84
N ILE A 163 1.99 -22.30 -0.58
CA ILE A 163 2.85 -21.66 0.43
C ILE A 163 3.88 -22.65 0.99
N LEU A 164 3.46 -23.90 1.23
CA LEU A 164 4.36 -24.97 1.66
C LEU A 164 4.87 -25.72 0.44
N THR A 165 6.18 -25.76 0.23
CA THR A 165 6.80 -26.31 -0.95
C THR A 165 8.08 -27.06 -0.60
N PRO A 166 8.46 -28.12 -1.33
CA PRO A 166 9.78 -28.73 -1.24
C PRO A 166 10.82 -27.97 -2.09
N ALA A 167 10.41 -27.02 -2.95
CA ALA A 167 11.27 -26.36 -3.92
C ALA A 167 11.86 -25.05 -3.39
N ALA A 168 13.18 -24.87 -3.64
CA ALA A 168 13.84 -23.56 -3.54
C ALA A 168 13.91 -22.94 -4.94
N VAL A 169 13.54 -21.68 -5.07
CA VAL A 169 13.55 -20.93 -6.34
C VAL A 169 14.77 -20.03 -6.43
N GLU A 170 15.04 -19.30 -5.36
CA GLU A 170 16.18 -18.39 -5.27
C GLU A 170 17.44 -19.17 -4.90
N GLY A 171 18.58 -18.80 -5.44
CA GLY A 171 19.88 -19.39 -5.14
C GLY A 171 20.38 -19.21 -3.70
N THR A 172 19.55 -18.67 -2.82
CA THR A 172 19.86 -18.47 -1.41
C THR A 172 19.71 -19.75 -0.62
N THR A 173 20.62 -19.95 0.30
CA THR A 173 20.79 -21.21 1.05
C THR A 173 19.87 -21.35 2.25
N THR A 174 19.12 -20.29 2.64
CA THR A 174 18.33 -20.27 3.86
C THR A 174 16.83 -20.20 3.58
N LEU A 175 16.14 -21.28 4.00
CA LEU A 175 14.70 -21.43 3.92
C LEU A 175 14.09 -21.53 5.31
N PHE A 176 12.90 -21.01 5.50
CA PHE A 176 12.10 -21.31 6.69
C PHE A 176 11.52 -22.71 6.56
N ALA A 177 12.10 -23.65 7.31
CA ALA A 177 11.66 -25.04 7.30
C ALA A 177 10.59 -25.31 8.36
N THR A 178 9.64 -26.19 8.03
CA THR A 178 8.65 -26.72 8.96
C THR A 178 8.52 -28.23 8.81
N ALA A 179 8.13 -28.93 9.89
CA ALA A 179 7.79 -30.34 9.81
C ALA A 179 6.48 -30.51 9.01
N TYR A 180 6.46 -31.40 8.05
CA TYR A 180 5.29 -31.70 7.24
C TYR A 180 4.87 -33.16 7.41
N PHE A 181 4.20 -33.44 8.53
CA PHE A 181 3.80 -34.76 8.97
C PHE A 181 5.00 -35.73 9.03
N ASP A 182 4.84 -36.93 8.52
CA ASP A 182 5.87 -37.99 8.31
C ASP A 182 6.53 -37.92 6.92
N LEU A 183 6.19 -36.91 6.10
CA LEU A 183 6.66 -36.74 4.72
C LEU A 183 7.98 -35.96 4.60
N GLY A 184 8.57 -35.58 5.72
CA GLY A 184 9.82 -34.82 5.76
C GLY A 184 9.62 -33.31 5.91
N PRO A 185 10.63 -32.47 5.63
CA PRO A 185 10.53 -31.02 5.73
C PRO A 185 9.76 -30.42 4.55
N ALA A 186 8.92 -29.43 4.82
CA ALA A 186 8.46 -28.46 3.85
C ALA A 186 9.04 -27.09 4.18
N TYR A 187 9.05 -26.21 3.21
CA TYR A 187 9.58 -24.84 3.35
C TYR A 187 8.51 -23.82 3.02
N LEU A 188 8.57 -22.66 3.67
CA LEU A 188 7.78 -21.50 3.25
C LEU A 188 8.33 -20.99 1.92
N THR A 189 7.44 -20.73 0.97
CA THR A 189 7.80 -20.38 -0.41
C THR A 189 8.60 -19.09 -0.51
N GLN A 190 9.60 -19.05 -1.38
CA GLN A 190 10.33 -17.82 -1.74
C GLN A 190 9.73 -17.14 -2.98
N SER A 191 8.90 -17.85 -3.78
CA SER A 191 8.30 -17.37 -5.01
C SER A 191 7.29 -18.41 -5.53
N GLY A 192 6.27 -17.95 -6.23
CA GLY A 192 5.35 -18.82 -6.97
C GLY A 192 5.81 -19.14 -8.38
N GLN A 193 6.95 -18.63 -8.85
CA GLN A 193 7.42 -18.69 -10.23
C GLN A 193 7.39 -20.09 -10.81
N LEU A 194 8.02 -21.08 -10.17
CA LEU A 194 8.12 -22.44 -10.73
C LEU A 194 6.75 -23.12 -10.94
N TYR A 195 5.77 -22.79 -10.11
CA TYR A 195 4.39 -23.27 -10.30
C TYR A 195 3.69 -22.50 -11.42
N ASN A 196 3.93 -21.20 -11.53
CA ASN A 196 3.35 -20.37 -12.58
C ASN A 196 3.98 -20.63 -13.95
N GLU A 197 5.25 -20.99 -14.05
CA GLU A 197 5.84 -21.47 -15.31
C GLU A 197 5.10 -22.69 -15.84
N ALA A 198 4.79 -23.67 -14.98
CA ALA A 198 3.99 -24.84 -15.36
C ALA A 198 2.56 -24.45 -15.77
N ALA A 199 1.94 -23.51 -15.06
CA ALA A 199 0.62 -23.01 -15.39
C ALA A 199 0.62 -22.21 -16.70
N ALA A 200 1.67 -21.41 -16.98
CA ALA A 200 1.81 -20.67 -18.23
C ALA A 200 1.89 -21.60 -19.46
N MET A 201 2.46 -22.80 -19.31
CA MET A 201 2.44 -23.81 -20.39
C MET A 201 1.03 -24.32 -20.70
N ALA A 202 0.09 -24.23 -19.77
CA ALA A 202 -1.30 -24.62 -19.96
C ALA A 202 -2.21 -23.48 -20.38
N PHE A 203 -2.00 -22.27 -19.85
CA PHE A 203 -2.89 -21.14 -20.02
C PHE A 203 -2.29 -19.95 -20.80
N GLY A 204 -1.01 -19.98 -21.10
CA GLY A 204 -0.28 -18.95 -21.86
C GLY A 204 0.08 -17.72 -21.05
N ARG A 205 -0.86 -17.13 -20.29
CA ARG A 205 -0.64 -15.97 -19.43
C ARG A 205 -1.28 -16.21 -18.08
N VAL A 206 -0.47 -16.19 -17.04
CA VAL A 206 -0.93 -16.40 -15.66
C VAL A 206 -0.27 -15.43 -14.71
N TYR A 207 -0.79 -15.29 -13.51
CA TYR A 207 -0.09 -14.62 -12.40
C TYR A 207 -0.49 -15.22 -11.07
N CYS A 208 0.39 -15.15 -10.08
CA CYS A 208 0.02 -15.29 -8.69
C CYS A 208 0.22 -13.98 -7.94
N PHE A 209 -0.50 -13.82 -6.85
CA PHE A 209 -0.28 -12.77 -5.87
C PHE A 209 -0.40 -13.40 -4.48
N GLY A 210 0.72 -13.63 -3.84
CA GLY A 210 0.77 -14.41 -2.62
C GLY A 210 1.91 -14.01 -1.67
N PRO A 211 1.87 -14.55 -0.43
CA PRO A 211 2.93 -14.34 0.53
C PRO A 211 4.20 -15.07 0.12
N THR A 212 5.33 -14.43 0.28
CA THR A 212 6.67 -14.94 0.05
C THR A 212 7.56 -14.72 1.26
N PHE A 213 8.51 -15.62 1.46
CA PHE A 213 9.32 -15.68 2.67
C PHE A 213 10.79 -15.83 2.31
N ARG A 214 11.63 -14.94 2.84
CA ARG A 214 13.09 -15.01 2.68
C ARG A 214 13.74 -15.04 4.05
N ALA A 215 14.43 -16.16 4.37
CA ALA A 215 15.01 -16.41 5.69
C ALA A 215 16.35 -15.65 5.89
N GLU A 216 16.43 -14.43 5.44
CA GLU A 216 17.63 -13.60 5.54
C GLU A 216 17.48 -12.56 6.65
N LYS A 217 18.51 -12.47 7.51
CA LYS A 217 18.59 -11.43 8.56
C LYS A 217 19.11 -10.13 7.98
N SER A 218 18.40 -9.56 7.02
CA SER A 218 18.76 -8.26 6.47
C SER A 218 18.27 -7.12 7.36
N LYS A 219 19.13 -6.11 7.58
CA LYS A 219 18.78 -4.86 8.28
C LYS A 219 18.59 -3.70 7.30
N THR A 220 18.45 -3.97 6.01
CA THR A 220 18.26 -2.91 5.02
C THR A 220 16.82 -2.40 5.05
N ARG A 221 16.59 -1.23 4.46
CA ARG A 221 15.25 -0.62 4.35
C ARG A 221 14.37 -1.32 3.30
N ARG A 222 14.94 -2.20 2.46
CA ARG A 222 14.29 -2.79 1.28
C ARG A 222 13.99 -4.27 1.43
N HIS A 223 14.52 -4.94 2.47
CA HIS A 223 14.34 -6.38 2.64
C HIS A 223 13.42 -6.67 3.81
N LEU A 224 12.39 -7.46 3.54
CA LEU A 224 11.49 -8.03 4.53
C LEU A 224 11.63 -9.54 4.50
N THR A 225 11.43 -10.18 5.65
CA THR A 225 11.41 -11.65 5.74
C THR A 225 10.09 -12.26 5.28
N GLU A 226 9.02 -11.45 5.26
CA GLU A 226 7.70 -11.81 4.75
C GLU A 226 7.13 -10.63 3.98
N PHE A 227 6.67 -10.85 2.76
CA PHE A 227 6.05 -9.85 1.91
C PHE A 227 5.12 -10.51 0.88
N TRP A 228 4.31 -9.73 0.21
CA TRP A 228 3.45 -10.21 -0.87
C TRP A 228 4.08 -9.86 -2.21
N MET A 229 4.18 -10.85 -3.08
CA MET A 229 4.76 -10.72 -4.41
C MET A 229 3.70 -10.94 -5.49
N LEU A 230 3.71 -10.09 -6.50
CA LEU A 230 2.94 -10.27 -7.72
C LEU A 230 3.88 -10.80 -8.80
N GLU A 231 3.55 -11.94 -9.36
CA GLU A 231 4.45 -12.69 -10.26
C GLU A 231 3.67 -13.11 -11.52
N PRO A 232 3.60 -12.24 -12.55
CA PRO A 232 3.01 -12.60 -13.84
C PRO A 232 4.00 -13.42 -14.68
N GLU A 233 3.48 -14.46 -15.37
CA GLU A 233 4.18 -15.29 -16.31
C GLU A 233 3.46 -15.29 -17.65
N ALA A 234 4.20 -15.04 -18.74
CA ALA A 234 3.65 -14.99 -20.09
C ALA A 234 4.49 -15.79 -21.07
N ALA A 235 3.91 -16.85 -21.64
CA ALA A 235 4.52 -17.59 -22.72
C ALA A 235 4.65 -16.72 -24.00
N PHE A 236 5.70 -16.98 -24.80
CA PHE A 236 5.96 -16.30 -26.08
C PHE A 236 6.21 -14.80 -25.98
N LEU A 237 6.68 -14.32 -24.83
CA LEU A 237 7.05 -12.94 -24.61
C LEU A 237 8.57 -12.83 -24.52
N ASP A 238 9.17 -12.01 -25.38
CA ASP A 238 10.60 -11.72 -25.36
C ASP A 238 10.96 -10.56 -24.41
N LEU A 239 12.24 -10.22 -24.31
CA LEU A 239 12.72 -9.15 -23.44
C LEU A 239 12.06 -7.80 -23.74
N ASP A 240 11.88 -7.43 -25.02
CA ASP A 240 11.28 -6.16 -25.37
C ASP A 240 9.78 -6.12 -25.04
N GLY A 241 9.08 -7.23 -25.28
CA GLY A 241 7.68 -7.40 -24.88
C GLY A 241 7.51 -7.39 -23.36
N TYR A 242 8.42 -8.02 -22.61
CA TYR A 242 8.44 -7.98 -21.15
C TYR A 242 8.61 -6.54 -20.62
N MET A 243 9.61 -5.82 -21.13
CA MET A 243 9.84 -4.43 -20.71
C MET A 243 8.64 -3.53 -21.07
N ALA A 244 8.01 -3.72 -22.23
CA ALA A 244 6.82 -2.96 -22.61
C ALA A 244 5.63 -3.25 -21.70
N LEU A 245 5.41 -4.52 -21.32
CA LEU A 245 4.38 -4.92 -20.36
C LEU A 245 4.62 -4.30 -19.00
N ALA A 246 5.84 -4.40 -18.46
CA ALA A 246 6.17 -3.85 -17.14
C ALA A 246 6.04 -2.32 -17.11
N GLU A 247 6.42 -1.64 -18.18
CA GLU A 247 6.27 -0.20 -18.35
C GLU A 247 4.78 0.23 -18.28
N ASP A 248 3.93 -0.38 -19.09
CA ASP A 248 2.50 -0.07 -19.15
C ASP A 248 1.81 -0.43 -17.83
N PHE A 249 2.16 -1.57 -17.25
CA PHE A 249 1.66 -2.02 -15.96
C PHE A 249 1.95 -1.00 -14.84
N VAL A 250 3.21 -0.61 -14.67
CA VAL A 250 3.61 0.33 -13.61
C VAL A 250 2.98 1.70 -13.82
N ALA A 251 2.99 2.21 -15.07
CA ALA A 251 2.35 3.48 -15.40
C ALA A 251 0.84 3.47 -15.10
N SER A 252 0.15 2.38 -15.46
CA SER A 252 -1.28 2.18 -15.19
C SER A 252 -1.60 2.15 -13.71
N VAL A 253 -0.83 1.39 -12.91
CA VAL A 253 -1.02 1.28 -11.45
C VAL A 253 -0.81 2.63 -10.77
N VAL A 254 0.27 3.34 -11.10
CA VAL A 254 0.57 4.66 -10.54
C VAL A 254 -0.48 5.69 -10.95
N GLY A 255 -0.90 5.69 -12.21
CA GLY A 255 -1.96 6.57 -12.73
C GLY A 255 -3.28 6.38 -11.96
N ARG A 256 -3.66 5.13 -11.68
CA ARG A 256 -4.87 4.83 -10.91
C ARG A 256 -4.77 5.26 -9.45
N VAL A 257 -3.61 5.14 -8.82
CA VAL A 257 -3.38 5.66 -7.46
C VAL A 257 -3.49 7.18 -7.42
N LEU A 258 -2.90 7.88 -8.40
CA LEU A 258 -3.03 9.34 -8.54
C LEU A 258 -4.49 9.78 -8.72
N GLU A 259 -5.27 9.03 -9.47
CA GLU A 259 -6.70 9.30 -9.67
C GLU A 259 -7.51 9.10 -8.40
N ARG A 260 -7.36 7.95 -7.73
CA ARG A 260 -8.27 7.48 -6.68
C ARG A 260 -7.84 7.74 -5.26
N CYS A 261 -6.53 7.98 -5.02
CA CYS A 261 -5.96 8.10 -3.67
C CYS A 261 -5.43 9.52 -3.36
N ARG A 262 -5.94 10.57 -4.02
CA ARG A 262 -5.46 11.95 -3.81
C ARG A 262 -5.59 12.43 -2.36
N VAL A 263 -6.65 12.01 -1.67
CA VAL A 263 -6.90 12.36 -0.27
C VAL A 263 -5.88 11.70 0.64
N GLU A 264 -5.62 10.43 0.39
CA GLU A 264 -4.65 9.62 1.14
C GLU A 264 -3.21 10.11 0.91
N LEU A 265 -2.82 10.37 -0.33
CA LEU A 265 -1.50 10.93 -0.67
C LEU A 265 -1.27 12.27 0.04
N ARG A 266 -2.28 13.15 0.05
CA ARG A 266 -2.22 14.41 0.80
C ARG A 266 -2.10 14.18 2.32
N ALA A 267 -2.84 13.21 2.87
CA ALA A 267 -2.77 12.87 4.28
C ALA A 267 -1.39 12.31 4.69
N LEU A 268 -0.68 11.69 3.75
CA LEU A 268 0.68 11.18 3.91
C LEU A 268 1.75 12.25 3.68
N GLY A 269 1.39 13.45 3.21
CA GLY A 269 2.34 14.50 2.81
C GLY A 269 3.14 14.11 1.55
N ARG A 270 2.62 13.19 0.72
CA ARG A 270 3.29 12.78 -0.52
C ARG A 270 3.05 13.80 -1.62
N ASP A 271 4.12 14.37 -2.15
CA ASP A 271 4.07 15.18 -3.36
C ASP A 271 3.69 14.28 -4.55
N PRO A 272 2.61 14.60 -5.29
CA PRO A 272 2.22 13.81 -6.46
C PRO A 272 3.12 14.03 -7.68
N ALA A 273 3.86 15.14 -7.77
CA ALA A 273 4.62 15.50 -8.97
C ALA A 273 5.64 14.44 -9.43
N PRO A 274 6.39 13.75 -8.55
CA PRO A 274 7.23 12.63 -8.98
C PRO A 274 6.44 11.44 -9.52
N LEU A 275 5.25 11.17 -8.97
CA LEU A 275 4.39 10.09 -9.44
C LEU A 275 3.75 10.42 -10.80
N GLU A 276 3.42 11.69 -11.06
CA GLU A 276 2.87 12.15 -12.34
C GLU A 276 3.86 12.00 -13.51
N ARG A 277 5.18 11.91 -13.21
CA ARG A 277 6.21 11.62 -14.21
C ARG A 277 6.37 10.13 -14.55
N VAL A 278 5.70 9.24 -13.81
CA VAL A 278 5.70 7.80 -14.10
C VAL A 278 4.77 7.52 -15.28
N ALA A 279 5.24 7.87 -16.46
CA ALA A 279 4.54 7.73 -17.73
C ALA A 279 5.52 7.22 -18.80
N ALA A 280 5.03 6.33 -19.67
CA ALA A 280 5.80 5.79 -20.79
C ALA A 280 6.24 6.91 -21.78
N PRO A 281 7.39 6.74 -22.47
CA PRO A 281 8.31 5.62 -22.37
C PRO A 281 9.28 5.75 -21.21
N PHE A 282 9.66 4.61 -20.60
CA PHE A 282 10.72 4.55 -19.61
C PHE A 282 12.09 4.42 -20.30
N PRO A 283 13.13 5.09 -19.79
CA PRO A 283 14.50 4.88 -20.23
C PRO A 283 14.91 3.40 -20.12
N ARG A 284 15.69 2.92 -21.09
CA ARG A 284 16.24 1.56 -21.14
C ARG A 284 17.73 1.66 -21.33
N ILE A 285 18.51 1.17 -20.38
CA ILE A 285 19.97 1.13 -20.44
C ILE A 285 20.46 -0.30 -20.26
N SER A 286 21.51 -0.67 -20.96
CA SER A 286 22.18 -1.94 -20.72
C SER A 286 22.99 -1.90 -19.43
N TYR A 287 23.32 -3.08 -18.89
CA TYR A 287 24.23 -3.19 -17.74
C TYR A 287 25.57 -2.48 -18.02
N ASP A 288 26.12 -2.58 -19.24
CA ASP A 288 27.36 -1.88 -19.61
C ASP A 288 27.20 -0.35 -19.54
N GLU A 289 26.03 0.19 -19.91
CA GLU A 289 25.71 1.62 -19.78
C GLU A 289 25.51 2.03 -18.35
N ALA A 290 24.90 1.17 -17.53
CA ALA A 290 24.77 1.38 -16.10
C ALA A 290 26.13 1.47 -15.40
N LEU A 291 27.09 0.59 -15.76
CA LEU A 291 28.46 0.66 -15.23
C LEU A 291 29.18 1.96 -15.63
N ARG A 292 29.00 2.44 -16.86
CA ARG A 292 29.56 3.74 -17.29
C ARG A 292 28.98 4.89 -16.47
N LEU A 293 27.66 4.90 -16.30
CA LEU A 293 26.98 5.92 -15.48
C LEU A 293 27.43 5.90 -14.02
N LEU A 294 27.66 4.72 -13.43
CA LEU A 294 28.20 4.58 -12.09
C LEU A 294 29.63 5.14 -12.00
N ALA A 295 30.50 4.80 -12.96
CA ALA A 295 31.87 5.29 -13.01
C ALA A 295 31.95 6.83 -13.13
N GLU A 296 31.11 7.45 -13.95
CA GLU A 296 30.98 8.91 -14.06
C GLU A 296 30.58 9.58 -12.74
N ARG A 297 29.92 8.83 -11.84
CA ARG A 297 29.50 9.28 -10.52
C ARG A 297 30.41 8.82 -9.39
N GLY A 298 31.60 8.32 -9.75
CA GLY A 298 32.65 7.94 -8.79
C GLY A 298 32.45 6.58 -8.14
N LYS A 299 31.52 5.74 -8.66
CA LYS A 299 31.35 4.35 -8.22
C LYS A 299 31.91 3.39 -9.26
N VAL A 300 32.83 2.53 -8.85
CA VAL A 300 33.45 1.52 -9.72
C VAL A 300 32.92 0.14 -9.33
N VAL A 301 32.25 -0.53 -10.25
CA VAL A 301 31.78 -1.90 -10.13
C VAL A 301 32.49 -2.73 -11.20
N ALA A 302 33.01 -3.89 -10.83
CA ALA A 302 33.65 -4.79 -11.79
C ALA A 302 32.61 -5.42 -12.71
N TRP A 303 32.96 -5.58 -14.00
CA TRP A 303 32.04 -6.23 -14.92
C TRP A 303 31.74 -7.65 -14.50
N GLY A 304 30.46 -7.96 -14.41
CA GLY A 304 29.97 -9.26 -13.99
C GLY A 304 29.62 -9.34 -12.50
N ASP A 305 29.80 -8.31 -11.71
CA ASP A 305 29.26 -8.22 -10.35
C ASP A 305 27.80 -7.76 -10.41
N ASP A 306 26.98 -8.20 -9.47
CA ASP A 306 25.60 -7.74 -9.38
C ASP A 306 25.53 -6.29 -8.89
N LEU A 307 24.46 -5.59 -9.21
CA LEU A 307 24.20 -4.24 -8.72
C LEU A 307 23.49 -4.31 -7.39
N GLY A 308 24.09 -3.74 -6.37
CA GLY A 308 23.44 -3.65 -5.05
C GLY A 308 22.57 -2.40 -4.91
N GLY A 309 21.83 -2.32 -3.82
CA GLY A 309 20.91 -1.22 -3.55
C GLY A 309 21.53 0.18 -3.57
N ASP A 310 22.83 0.31 -3.30
CA ASP A 310 23.55 1.56 -3.41
C ASP A 310 23.82 1.96 -4.86
N GLU A 311 24.17 1.01 -5.71
CA GLU A 311 24.35 1.18 -7.15
C GLU A 311 23.04 1.51 -7.84
N GLU A 312 21.98 0.78 -7.54
CA GLU A 312 20.62 1.05 -8.02
C GLU A 312 20.15 2.46 -7.66
N THR A 313 20.45 2.91 -6.44
CA THR A 313 20.12 4.27 -5.99
C THR A 313 20.82 5.33 -6.83
N VAL A 314 22.10 5.13 -7.16
CA VAL A 314 22.86 6.06 -8.01
C VAL A 314 22.35 6.06 -9.43
N ILE A 315 22.00 4.89 -9.98
CA ILE A 315 21.44 4.77 -11.33
C ILE A 315 20.06 5.45 -11.38
N SER A 316 19.15 5.07 -10.49
CA SER A 316 17.78 5.59 -10.50
C SER A 316 17.72 7.11 -10.26
N ALA A 317 18.64 7.67 -9.47
CA ALA A 317 18.74 9.12 -9.27
C ALA A 317 19.18 9.91 -10.52
N ALA A 318 19.63 9.23 -11.58
CA ALA A 318 19.95 9.86 -12.85
C ALA A 318 18.73 10.16 -13.71
N PHE A 319 17.58 9.59 -13.36
CA PHE A 319 16.36 9.67 -14.15
C PHE A 319 15.22 10.25 -13.33
N ASP A 320 14.28 10.92 -13.98
CA ASP A 320 13.10 11.53 -13.36
C ASP A 320 11.89 10.57 -13.31
N ARG A 321 12.05 9.37 -13.86
CA ARG A 321 11.04 8.30 -13.96
C ARG A 321 11.70 6.94 -13.86
N PRO A 322 10.95 5.82 -13.74
CA PRO A 322 11.54 4.48 -13.69
C PRO A 322 12.44 4.20 -14.89
N VAL A 323 13.52 3.46 -14.67
CA VAL A 323 14.51 3.10 -15.69
C VAL A 323 14.74 1.60 -15.71
N PHE A 324 14.73 0.98 -16.90
CA PHE A 324 15.16 -0.40 -17.05
C PHE A 324 16.68 -0.48 -17.16
N VAL A 325 17.25 -1.43 -16.41
CA VAL A 325 18.61 -1.93 -16.61
C VAL A 325 18.50 -3.35 -17.14
N HIS A 326 19.06 -3.64 -18.31
CA HIS A 326 18.89 -4.93 -18.96
C HIS A 326 20.21 -5.55 -19.39
N ARG A 327 20.16 -6.84 -19.76
CA ARG A 327 21.33 -7.63 -20.23
C ARG A 327 22.43 -7.69 -19.18
N TYR A 328 22.07 -8.13 -18.00
CA TYR A 328 23.01 -8.42 -16.91
C TYR A 328 23.95 -9.59 -17.27
N PRO A 329 25.14 -9.64 -16.70
CA PRO A 329 26.03 -10.80 -16.83
C PRO A 329 25.38 -12.10 -16.36
N ALA A 330 25.47 -13.16 -17.17
CA ALA A 330 24.87 -14.47 -16.85
C ALA A 330 25.35 -15.05 -15.51
N ARG A 331 26.58 -14.73 -15.11
CA ARG A 331 27.19 -15.26 -13.87
C ARG A 331 26.55 -14.74 -12.56
N CYS A 332 25.90 -13.58 -12.60
CA CYS A 332 25.26 -12.97 -11.41
C CYS A 332 23.74 -13.10 -11.40
N LYS A 333 23.14 -13.72 -12.40
CA LYS A 333 21.69 -13.94 -12.48
C LYS A 333 21.31 -15.40 -12.37
N ALA A 334 20.04 -15.69 -12.13
CA ALA A 334 19.54 -17.02 -11.88
C ALA A 334 19.68 -17.95 -13.10
N PHE A 335 19.81 -19.24 -12.84
CA PHE A 335 20.12 -20.28 -13.83
C PHE A 335 19.07 -20.41 -14.95
N TYR A 336 17.84 -19.99 -14.69
CA TYR A 336 16.71 -20.09 -15.63
C TYR A 336 16.66 -18.94 -16.64
N MET A 337 17.48 -17.88 -16.46
CA MET A 337 17.47 -16.76 -17.38
C MET A 337 18.11 -17.12 -18.73
N GLN A 338 17.43 -16.75 -19.82
CA GLN A 338 17.88 -17.05 -21.19
C GLN A 338 19.14 -16.24 -21.55
N PRO A 339 20.25 -16.88 -21.97
CA PRO A 339 21.39 -16.15 -22.52
C PRO A 339 21.02 -15.39 -23.79
N ASP A 340 21.61 -14.21 -23.99
CA ASP A 340 21.45 -13.46 -25.22
C ASP A 340 22.18 -14.20 -26.37
N PRO A 341 21.50 -14.59 -27.47
CA PRO A 341 22.13 -15.31 -28.56
C PRO A 341 23.29 -14.56 -29.23
N ALA A 342 23.30 -13.23 -29.19
CA ALA A 342 24.35 -12.39 -29.74
C ALA A 342 25.52 -12.16 -28.77
N ARG A 343 25.26 -12.29 -27.47
CA ARG A 343 26.22 -12.07 -26.36
C ARG A 343 25.97 -13.10 -25.24
N PRO A 344 26.40 -14.34 -25.39
CA PRO A 344 26.08 -15.41 -24.43
C PRO A 344 26.56 -15.18 -22.98
N GLU A 345 27.45 -14.23 -22.77
CA GLU A 345 27.92 -13.81 -21.45
C GLU A 345 26.89 -12.95 -20.67
N VAL A 346 25.81 -12.50 -21.32
CA VAL A 346 24.71 -11.76 -20.70
C VAL A 346 23.38 -12.49 -20.90
N VAL A 347 22.39 -12.16 -20.06
CA VAL A 347 21.04 -12.74 -20.11
C VAL A 347 20.01 -11.76 -20.64
N LEU A 348 18.94 -12.27 -21.24
CA LEU A 348 17.76 -11.52 -21.67
C LEU A 348 16.85 -11.28 -20.47
N GLY A 349 17.35 -10.53 -19.48
CA GLY A 349 16.66 -10.11 -18.29
C GLY A 349 16.76 -8.59 -18.10
N ALA A 350 15.84 -8.02 -17.34
CA ALA A 350 15.82 -6.62 -16.99
C ALA A 350 15.27 -6.40 -15.60
N ASP A 351 15.86 -5.45 -14.87
CA ASP A 351 15.35 -4.93 -13.62
C ASP A 351 14.78 -3.52 -13.88
N LEU A 352 13.66 -3.19 -13.25
CA LEU A 352 13.05 -1.87 -13.33
C LEU A 352 13.30 -1.12 -12.03
N LEU A 353 14.03 -0.01 -12.10
CA LEU A 353 14.41 0.78 -10.93
C LEU A 353 13.50 2.00 -10.78
N ALA A 354 12.88 2.14 -9.60
CA ALA A 354 12.07 3.30 -9.26
C ALA A 354 12.95 4.53 -8.96
N PRO A 355 12.53 5.73 -9.38
CA PRO A 355 13.24 6.96 -9.05
C PRO A 355 13.23 7.26 -7.56
N GLU A 356 13.87 8.35 -7.14
CA GLU A 356 13.95 8.80 -5.74
C GLU A 356 14.67 7.80 -4.81
N GLY A 357 15.45 6.87 -5.35
CA GLY A 357 16.23 5.90 -4.58
C GLY A 357 15.42 4.77 -3.96
N TYR A 358 14.21 4.50 -4.46
CA TYR A 358 13.40 3.39 -3.97
C TYR A 358 13.95 2.02 -4.39
N GLY A 359 14.71 1.94 -5.51
CA GLY A 359 15.33 0.72 -6.00
C GLY A 359 14.43 -0.08 -6.92
N GLU A 360 14.69 -1.37 -7.01
CA GLU A 360 13.96 -2.29 -7.87
C GLU A 360 12.47 -2.37 -7.52
N ILE A 361 11.62 -2.37 -8.55
CA ILE A 361 10.16 -2.50 -8.45
C ILE A 361 9.77 -3.97 -8.54
#